data_8d4ef8915e7a99bed389d3d53d8c355e
#
_entry.id   8d4ef8915e7a99bed389d3d53d8c355e
#
_cell.length_a   1.000
_cell.length_b   1.000
_cell.length_c   1.000
_cell.angle_alpha   90.00
_cell.angle_beta   90.00
_cell.angle_gamma   90.00
#
_symmetry.space_group_name_H-M   'P 1'
#
loop_
_entity.id
_entity.type
_entity.pdbx_description
1 polymer ?
#
loop_
_entity_poly.entity_id
_entity_poly.type
_entity_poly.pdbx_seq_one_letter_code
_entity_poly.pdbx_strand_id
1 'polypeptide(L)'
;MLGFLYFFTMSQPLSKQEMHNLAMNHVGKDLESRGFEFVAINSKLKKHPQFVCIDKNSQYFFVIVRVVKLPENPNNYDVIWMETFKNHAMDKDAKVLYAGVGIGNPKGEDLPVYLNEEYLIEYNGIQVIETNLN
;
A
#
# COMPACT_ATOMS: atom_id res chain seq x y z
N MET A 1 -13.22 -4.20 -37.04
CA MET A 1 -13.72 -3.02 -36.31
C MET A 1 -13.93 -3.29 -34.84
N LEU A 2 -14.66 -4.31 -34.49
CA LEU A 2 -14.86 -4.67 -33.08
C LEU A 2 -13.55 -5.01 -32.39
N GLY A 3 -12.64 -5.69 -33.05
CA GLY A 3 -11.33 -6.01 -32.53
C GLY A 3 -10.48 -4.78 -32.23
N PHE A 4 -10.64 -3.75 -33.04
CA PHE A 4 -9.93 -2.49 -32.83
C PHE A 4 -10.39 -1.78 -31.56
N LEU A 5 -11.71 -1.72 -31.34
CA LEU A 5 -12.27 -1.13 -30.12
C LEU A 5 -11.86 -1.92 -28.88
N TYR A 6 -11.86 -3.24 -29.02
CA TYR A 6 -11.42 -4.12 -27.93
C TYR A 6 -9.97 -3.85 -27.52
N PHE A 7 -9.10 -3.63 -28.50
CA PHE A 7 -7.71 -3.29 -28.26
C PHE A 7 -7.59 -2.02 -27.43
N PHE A 8 -8.32 -0.98 -27.77
CA PHE A 8 -8.27 0.27 -27.05
C PHE A 8 -8.71 0.11 -25.60
N THR A 9 -9.77 -0.65 -25.35
CA THR A 9 -10.25 -0.89 -23.98
C THR A 9 -9.26 -1.68 -23.14
N MET A 10 -8.43 -2.53 -23.76
CA MET A 10 -7.45 -3.33 -23.05
C MET A 10 -6.15 -2.58 -22.70
N SER A 11 -5.92 -1.42 -23.31
CA SER A 11 -4.68 -0.69 -23.15
C SER A 11 -4.82 0.54 -22.27
N GLN A 12 -5.71 0.48 -21.29
CA GLN A 12 -5.91 1.60 -20.37
C GLN A 12 -4.91 1.58 -19.22
N PRO A 13 -4.18 2.67 -19.02
CA PRO A 13 -3.34 2.79 -17.82
C PRO A 13 -4.18 2.77 -16.55
N LEU A 14 -3.65 2.19 -15.50
CA LEU A 14 -4.29 2.24 -14.19
C LEU A 14 -4.27 3.66 -13.64
N SER A 15 -5.36 4.04 -12.99
CA SER A 15 -5.42 5.28 -12.22
C SER A 15 -4.61 5.13 -10.93
N LYS A 16 -4.35 6.25 -10.25
CA LYS A 16 -3.69 6.23 -8.95
C LYS A 16 -4.48 5.41 -7.92
N GLN A 17 -5.80 5.54 -7.94
CA GLN A 17 -6.66 4.77 -7.04
C GLN A 17 -6.59 3.27 -7.36
N GLU A 18 -6.55 2.90 -8.62
CA GLU A 18 -6.42 1.50 -9.03
C GLU A 18 -5.07 0.91 -8.64
N MET A 19 -3.99 1.67 -8.80
CA MET A 19 -2.67 1.28 -8.31
C MET A 19 -2.69 1.05 -6.81
N HIS A 20 -3.33 1.98 -6.09
CA HIS A 20 -3.48 1.88 -4.64
C HIS A 20 -4.27 0.64 -4.24
N ASN A 21 -5.33 0.31 -4.99
CA ASN A 21 -6.14 -0.88 -4.72
C ASN A 21 -5.33 -2.17 -4.88
N LEU A 22 -4.45 -2.24 -5.89
CA LEU A 22 -3.55 -3.38 -6.04
C LEU A 22 -2.63 -3.52 -4.83
N ALA A 23 -2.07 -2.41 -4.38
CA ALA A 23 -1.19 -2.40 -3.20
C ALA A 23 -1.97 -2.84 -1.95
N MET A 24 -3.18 -2.33 -1.76
CA MET A 24 -4.03 -2.71 -0.64
C MET A 24 -4.32 -4.20 -0.61
N ASN A 25 -4.65 -4.78 -1.77
CA ASN A 25 -4.92 -6.21 -1.86
C ASN A 25 -3.68 -7.04 -1.50
N HIS A 26 -2.53 -6.62 -1.96
CA HIS A 26 -1.27 -7.33 -1.70
C HIS A 26 -0.91 -7.27 -0.21
N VAL A 27 -0.99 -6.08 0.37
CA VAL A 27 -0.68 -5.86 1.79
C VAL A 27 -1.70 -6.56 2.69
N GLY A 28 -2.98 -6.49 2.32
CA GLY A 28 -4.04 -7.16 3.08
C GLY A 28 -3.82 -8.66 3.20
N LYS A 29 -3.40 -9.30 2.11
CA LYS A 29 -3.07 -10.73 2.14
C LYS A 29 -1.87 -11.03 3.02
N ASP A 30 -0.86 -10.17 3.02
CA ASP A 30 0.31 -10.33 3.87
C ASP A 30 -0.08 -10.19 5.35
N LEU A 31 -0.87 -9.18 5.69
CA LEU A 31 -1.34 -8.98 7.07
C LEU A 31 -2.14 -10.20 7.55
N GLU A 32 -3.04 -10.70 6.73
CA GLU A 32 -3.83 -11.89 7.04
C GLU A 32 -2.94 -13.09 7.29
N SER A 33 -1.94 -13.31 6.43
CA SER A 33 -1.01 -14.43 6.56
C SER A 33 -0.19 -14.37 7.84
N ARG A 34 0.00 -13.18 8.40
CA ARG A 34 0.74 -12.96 9.64
C ARG A 34 -0.15 -13.08 10.88
N GLY A 35 -1.44 -13.34 10.71
CA GLY A 35 -2.36 -13.56 11.82
C GLY A 35 -3.04 -12.31 12.35
N PHE A 36 -2.94 -11.18 11.63
CA PHE A 36 -3.67 -9.98 12.01
C PHE A 36 -5.15 -10.12 11.67
N GLU A 37 -6.00 -9.59 12.54
CA GLU A 37 -7.43 -9.46 12.26
C GLU A 37 -7.73 -8.01 11.91
N PHE A 38 -8.56 -7.82 10.89
CA PHE A 38 -8.93 -6.48 10.46
C PHE A 38 -10.07 -5.93 11.31
N VAL A 39 -9.83 -4.75 11.89
CA VAL A 39 -10.84 -4.00 12.64
C VAL A 39 -11.52 -2.98 11.71
N ALA A 40 -10.75 -2.34 10.86
CA ALA A 40 -11.25 -1.37 9.89
C ALA A 40 -10.37 -1.36 8.65
N ILE A 41 -10.98 -1.10 7.51
CA ILE A 41 -10.28 -0.99 6.23
C ILE A 41 -10.79 0.26 5.52
N ASN A 42 -9.87 1.08 5.02
CA ASN A 42 -10.19 2.22 4.19
C ASN A 42 -9.30 2.22 2.96
N SER A 43 -9.86 1.91 1.80
CA SER A 43 -9.11 1.80 0.56
C SER A 43 -9.00 3.09 -0.21
N LYS A 44 -9.58 4.18 0.27
CA LYS A 44 -9.50 5.47 -0.41
C LYS A 44 -8.09 6.04 -0.35
N LEU A 45 -7.63 6.54 -1.49
CA LEU A 45 -6.33 7.19 -1.59
C LEU A 45 -6.26 8.37 -0.60
N LYS A 46 -5.12 8.50 0.08
CA LYS A 46 -4.84 9.55 1.07
C LYS A 46 -5.69 9.51 2.33
N LYS A 47 -6.40 8.43 2.57
CA LYS A 47 -7.11 8.21 3.83
C LYS A 47 -6.33 7.26 4.71
N HIS A 48 -5.71 7.79 5.76
CA HIS A 48 -4.84 7.03 6.66
C HIS A 48 -5.49 6.88 8.03
N PRO A 49 -5.31 5.72 8.67
CA PRO A 49 -4.65 4.51 8.18
C PRO A 49 -5.52 3.74 7.19
N GLN A 50 -4.89 2.97 6.30
CA GLN A 50 -5.62 2.13 5.37
C GLN A 50 -6.18 0.89 6.04
N PHE A 51 -5.46 0.35 7.02
CA PHE A 51 -5.94 -0.75 7.85
C PHE A 51 -5.79 -0.41 9.32
N VAL A 52 -6.76 -0.82 10.11
CA VAL A 52 -6.61 -0.94 11.56
C VAL A 52 -6.70 -2.43 11.86
N CYS A 53 -5.67 -2.96 12.47
CA CYS A 53 -5.55 -4.39 12.75
C CYS A 53 -5.32 -4.63 14.23
N ILE A 54 -5.58 -5.84 14.66
CA ILE A 54 -5.32 -6.29 16.01
C ILE A 54 -4.57 -7.64 15.95
N ASP A 55 -3.58 -7.82 16.81
CA ASP A 55 -2.85 -9.08 16.88
C ASP A 55 -3.43 -9.98 17.98
N LYS A 56 -2.78 -11.11 18.22
CA LYS A 56 -3.19 -12.11 19.23
C LYS A 56 -3.19 -11.56 20.65
N ASN A 57 -2.41 -10.52 20.89
CA ASN A 57 -2.26 -9.92 22.21
C ASN A 57 -3.17 -8.72 22.39
N SER A 58 -4.13 -8.52 21.49
CA SER A 58 -5.05 -7.38 21.49
C SER A 58 -4.35 -6.04 21.31
N GLN A 59 -3.16 -6.04 20.71
CA GLN A 59 -2.47 -4.82 20.35
C GLN A 59 -3.01 -4.28 19.03
N TYR A 60 -3.37 -2.99 19.03
CA TYR A 60 -3.83 -2.30 17.82
C TYR A 60 -2.66 -1.81 16.97
N PHE A 61 -2.84 -1.91 15.67
CA PHE A 61 -1.87 -1.43 14.68
C PHE A 61 -2.58 -0.60 13.62
N PHE A 62 -2.01 0.55 13.32
CA PHE A 62 -2.43 1.38 12.21
C PHE A 62 -1.46 1.12 11.06
N VAL A 63 -1.98 0.63 9.94
CA VAL A 63 -1.16 0.27 8.79
C VAL A 63 -1.29 1.34 7.72
N ILE A 64 -0.16 1.88 7.32
CA ILE A 64 -0.07 2.86 6.24
C ILE A 64 0.42 2.14 5.00
N VAL A 65 -0.39 2.17 3.94
CA VAL A 65 -0.03 1.60 2.64
C VAL A 65 0.29 2.73 1.69
N ARG A 66 1.47 2.68 1.10
CA ARG A 66 1.88 3.65 0.09
C ARG A 66 2.30 2.89 -1.16
N VAL A 67 1.75 3.29 -2.29
CA VAL A 67 2.13 2.72 -3.58
C VAL A 67 2.92 3.74 -4.38
N VAL A 68 3.98 3.28 -5.03
CA VAL A 68 4.77 4.09 -5.94
C VAL A 68 4.92 3.37 -7.26
N LYS A 69 5.15 4.12 -8.32
CA LYS A 69 5.51 3.53 -9.61
C LYS A 69 7.01 3.31 -9.64
N LEU A 70 7.41 2.06 -9.90
CA LEU A 70 8.83 1.73 -10.07
C LEU A 70 9.42 2.53 -11.23
N PRO A 71 10.68 3.00 -11.14
CA PRO A 71 11.71 2.63 -10.17
C PRO A 71 11.75 3.44 -8.87
N GLU A 72 10.75 4.25 -8.59
CA GLU A 72 10.70 4.98 -7.31
C GLU A 72 10.76 3.97 -6.16
N ASN A 73 11.52 4.31 -5.10
CA ASN A 73 11.70 3.41 -3.97
C ASN A 73 10.47 3.46 -3.06
N PRO A 74 9.74 2.34 -2.91
CA PRO A 74 8.54 2.32 -2.06
C PRO A 74 8.83 2.50 -0.57
N ASN A 75 10.08 2.30 -0.15
CA ASN A 75 10.46 2.40 1.26
C ASN A 75 10.85 3.80 1.70
N ASN A 76 10.89 4.75 0.76
CA ASN A 76 11.12 6.16 1.10
C ASN A 76 9.80 6.83 1.42
N TYR A 77 9.65 7.29 2.65
CA TYR A 77 8.47 8.04 3.07
C TYR A 77 8.91 9.34 3.76
N ASP A 78 7.98 10.28 3.85
CA ASP A 78 8.23 11.54 4.54
C ASP A 78 8.34 11.30 6.05
N VAL A 79 9.53 11.50 6.59
CA VAL A 79 9.83 11.20 7.99
C VAL A 79 9.04 12.12 8.93
N ILE A 80 8.88 13.38 8.54
CA ILE A 80 8.14 14.36 9.37
C ILE A 80 6.67 13.98 9.44
N TRP A 81 6.08 13.64 8.30
CA TRP A 81 4.70 13.19 8.23
C TRP A 81 4.50 11.91 9.05
N MET A 82 5.43 10.97 8.92
CA MET A 82 5.37 9.70 9.66
C MET A 82 5.44 9.93 11.16
N GLU A 83 6.27 10.86 11.60
CA GLU A 83 6.39 11.20 13.01
C GLU A 83 5.07 11.75 13.57
N THR A 84 4.43 12.63 12.82
CA THR A 84 3.11 13.16 13.16
C THR A 84 2.08 12.04 13.29
N PHE A 85 2.12 11.12 12.35
CA PHE A 85 1.20 9.97 12.35
C PHE A 85 1.44 9.04 13.53
N LYS A 86 2.71 8.78 13.86
CA LYS A 86 3.09 7.99 15.03
C LYS A 86 2.52 8.58 16.32
N ASN A 87 2.67 9.87 16.48
CA ASN A 87 2.18 10.56 17.68
C ASN A 87 0.66 10.41 17.79
N HIS A 88 -0.04 10.53 16.68
CA HIS A 88 -1.49 10.34 16.67
C HIS A 88 -1.88 8.90 17.03
N ALA A 89 -1.15 7.92 16.51
CA ALA A 89 -1.38 6.52 16.84
C ALA A 89 -1.11 6.21 18.31
N MET A 90 -0.06 6.80 18.88
CA MET A 90 0.28 6.65 20.30
C MET A 90 -0.86 7.11 21.21
N ASP A 91 -1.53 8.20 20.85
CA ASP A 91 -2.68 8.70 21.63
C ASP A 91 -3.83 7.69 21.67
N LYS A 92 -3.83 6.74 20.78
CA LYS A 92 -4.85 5.68 20.67
C LYS A 92 -4.29 4.31 21.07
N ASP A 93 -3.15 4.27 21.71
CA ASP A 93 -2.45 3.04 22.10
C ASP A 93 -2.23 2.09 20.92
N ALA A 94 -2.01 2.64 19.75
CA ALA A 94 -1.72 1.88 18.54
C ALA A 94 -0.27 2.02 18.12
N LYS A 95 0.26 0.98 17.51
CA LYS A 95 1.56 1.00 16.86
C LYS A 95 1.35 1.23 15.37
N VAL A 96 2.38 1.72 14.67
CA VAL A 96 2.30 2.00 13.25
C VAL A 96 3.11 0.98 12.47
N LEU A 97 2.49 0.45 11.43
CA LEU A 97 3.14 -0.40 10.44
C LEU A 97 3.11 0.32 9.09
N TYR A 98 4.23 0.30 8.40
CA TYR A 98 4.35 0.89 7.07
C TYR A 98 4.53 -0.22 6.03
N ALA A 99 3.76 -0.15 4.96
CA ALA A 99 3.82 -1.08 3.84
C ALA A 99 4.00 -0.29 2.55
N GLY A 100 5.24 -0.23 2.07
CA GLY A 100 5.56 0.42 0.81
C GLY A 100 5.54 -0.60 -0.32
N VAL A 101 4.78 -0.31 -1.38
CA VAL A 101 4.61 -1.19 -2.53
C VAL A 101 5.00 -0.47 -3.80
N GLY A 102 5.94 -1.03 -4.55
CA GLY A 102 6.30 -0.53 -5.86
C GLY A 102 5.62 -1.38 -6.93
N ILE A 103 5.01 -0.74 -7.91
CA ILE A 103 4.37 -1.43 -9.04
C ILE A 103 4.93 -0.86 -10.34
N GLY A 104 5.25 -1.74 -11.29
CA GLY A 104 5.81 -1.33 -12.55
C GLY A 104 5.40 -2.21 -13.71
N ASN A 105 5.71 -1.74 -14.91
CA ASN A 105 5.47 -2.49 -16.12
C ASN A 105 6.72 -3.34 -16.44
N PRO A 106 6.57 -4.66 -16.61
CA PRO A 106 7.73 -5.51 -16.88
C PRO A 106 8.42 -5.23 -18.22
N LYS A 107 7.75 -4.51 -19.13
CA LYS A 107 8.28 -4.22 -20.46
C LYS A 107 9.11 -2.95 -20.51
N GLY A 108 9.05 -2.10 -19.47
CA GLY A 108 9.86 -0.89 -19.42
C GLY A 108 9.43 0.05 -18.31
N GLU A 109 10.41 0.70 -17.69
CA GLU A 109 10.18 1.62 -16.58
C GLU A 109 9.37 2.86 -16.98
N ASP A 110 9.47 3.26 -18.24
CA ASP A 110 8.78 4.45 -18.75
C ASP A 110 7.33 4.16 -19.12
N LEU A 111 6.95 2.88 -19.14
CA LEU A 111 5.60 2.51 -19.52
C LEU A 111 4.67 2.55 -18.30
N PRO A 112 3.43 3.00 -18.49
CA PRO A 112 2.45 2.90 -17.40
C PRO A 112 2.08 1.46 -17.12
N VAL A 113 1.50 1.21 -15.96
CA VAL A 113 0.93 -0.10 -15.63
C VAL A 113 -0.49 -0.12 -16.21
N TYR A 114 -0.80 -1.17 -16.95
CA TYR A 114 -2.08 -1.26 -17.66
C TYR A 114 -3.04 -2.21 -16.97
N LEU A 115 -4.32 -1.89 -17.08
CA LEU A 115 -5.40 -2.70 -16.55
C LEU A 115 -5.41 -4.08 -17.23
N ASN A 116 -5.51 -5.12 -16.42
CA ASN A 116 -5.59 -6.53 -16.87
C ASN A 116 -4.33 -7.04 -17.60
N GLU A 117 -3.19 -6.37 -17.43
CA GLU A 117 -1.91 -6.83 -17.96
C GLU A 117 -0.95 -7.17 -16.84
N GLU A 118 0.13 -7.87 -17.15
CA GLU A 118 1.14 -8.22 -16.20
C GLU A 118 1.80 -6.98 -15.59
N TYR A 119 2.13 -7.06 -14.32
CA TYR A 119 2.85 -6.00 -13.63
C TYR A 119 3.86 -6.59 -12.65
N LEU A 120 4.89 -5.79 -12.38
CA LEU A 120 5.89 -6.13 -11.35
C LEU A 120 5.43 -5.56 -10.02
N ILE A 121 5.68 -6.31 -8.95
CA ILE A 121 5.50 -5.83 -7.59
C ILE A 121 6.83 -5.93 -6.86
N GLU A 122 7.21 -4.83 -6.19
CA GLU A 122 8.33 -4.80 -5.26
C GLU A 122 7.77 -4.48 -3.87
N TYR A 123 7.88 -5.43 -2.95
CA TYR A 123 7.33 -5.31 -1.62
C TYR A 123 8.21 -6.08 -0.63
N ASN A 124 8.74 -5.38 0.35
CA ASN A 124 9.65 -5.96 1.35
C ASN A 124 8.96 -6.33 2.66
N GLY A 125 7.65 -6.41 2.65
CA GLY A 125 6.88 -6.70 3.84
C GLY A 125 6.54 -5.44 4.64
N ILE A 126 5.88 -5.64 5.76
CA ILE A 126 5.51 -4.55 6.66
C ILE A 126 6.73 -4.15 7.51
N GLN A 127 6.86 -2.86 7.72
CA GLN A 127 7.93 -2.29 8.53
C GLN A 127 7.34 -1.66 9.77
N VAL A 128 7.85 -2.05 10.95
CA VAL A 128 7.42 -1.45 12.21
C VAL A 128 8.05 -0.06 12.31
N ILE A 129 7.23 0.94 12.52
CA ILE A 129 7.70 2.31 12.73
C ILE A 129 7.87 2.50 14.24
N GLU A 130 9.10 2.45 14.69
CA GLU A 130 9.38 2.54 16.11
C GLU A 130 9.40 3.97 16.60
N THR A 131 9.01 4.12 17.86
CA THR A 131 9.05 5.40 18.54
C THR A 131 10.43 5.59 19.13
N ASN A 132 11.08 6.69 18.78
CA ASN A 132 12.31 7.08 19.44
C ASN A 132 11.97 7.75 20.76
N LEU A 133 12.16 7.02 21.84
CA LEU A 133 11.88 7.50 23.18
C LEU A 133 13.17 8.05 23.82
N ASN A 134 13.61 9.16 23.31
CA ASN A 134 14.77 9.79 23.93
C ASN A 134 14.47 11.17 24.40
#